data_269a19ad38730373a21e645760fdfef8
#
_entry.id   269a19ad38730373a21e645760fdfef8
#
_cell.length_a   1.000
_cell.length_b   1.000
_cell.length_c   1.000
_cell.angle_alpha   90.00
_cell.angle_beta   90.00
_cell.angle_gamma   90.00
#
_symmetry.space_group_name_H-M   'P 1'
#
loop_
_entity.id
_entity.type
_entity.pdbx_description
1 polymer ?
#
loop_
_entity_poly.entity_id
_entity_poly.type
_entity_poly.pdbx_seq_one_letter_code
_entity_poly.pdbx_strand_id
1 'polypeptide(L)'
;MALATPTFRTPSTRSRGDGQPVPPKRVALFMGAYNHIADGVSLTLNRLVAHLERQGVAVRVFAPTVDDPPLDHAGTLVPVPSVTLPGRSDYRFALGLTPSVRRELERFDPTLYHIATPDLLGQQALSTARSTDTPVVASYHTHFSSYLKYYHLGLFESALWSYLRRFYQQCEQVYVPSTAMADILRDHGITEGLRLWERGVET
;
A
#
# COMPACT_ATOMS: atom_id res chain seq x y z
N MET A 1 21.97 -31.00 -10.40
CA MET A 1 20.89 -30.16 -10.90
C MET A 1 21.04 -28.81 -10.19
N ALA A 2 21.63 -27.83 -10.89
CA ALA A 2 21.98 -26.55 -10.28
C ALA A 2 20.73 -25.66 -10.24
N LEU A 3 20.38 -25.21 -9.05
CA LEU A 3 19.29 -24.22 -8.85
C LEU A 3 19.75 -22.89 -9.40
N ALA A 4 19.06 -22.41 -10.43
CA ALA A 4 19.29 -21.09 -11.01
C ALA A 4 18.86 -20.01 -10.02
N THR A 5 19.81 -19.19 -9.60
CA THR A 5 19.58 -17.99 -8.79
C THR A 5 18.76 -17.00 -9.61
N PRO A 6 17.62 -16.50 -9.13
CA PRO A 6 16.85 -15.52 -9.88
C PRO A 6 17.61 -14.19 -9.95
N THR A 7 17.99 -13.79 -11.15
CA THR A 7 18.57 -12.46 -11.41
C THR A 7 17.48 -11.40 -11.32
N PHE A 8 17.52 -10.58 -10.28
CA PHE A 8 16.70 -9.39 -10.16
C PHE A 8 17.17 -8.34 -11.19
N ARG A 9 16.30 -8.03 -12.13
CA ARG A 9 16.55 -6.98 -13.11
C ARG A 9 16.43 -5.62 -12.41
N THR A 10 17.55 -4.89 -12.29
CA THR A 10 17.55 -3.49 -11.87
C THR A 10 16.72 -2.65 -12.85
N PRO A 11 15.85 -1.74 -12.39
CA PRO A 11 15.13 -0.87 -13.30
C PRO A 11 16.13 0.01 -14.05
N SER A 12 16.00 0.05 -15.38
CA SER A 12 16.71 0.97 -16.25
C SER A 12 16.39 2.40 -15.81
N THR A 13 17.33 3.08 -15.22
CA THR A 13 17.30 4.53 -15.05
C THR A 13 17.33 5.14 -16.44
N ARG A 14 16.16 5.53 -16.98
CA ARG A 14 16.11 6.46 -18.09
C ARG A 14 16.71 7.78 -17.60
N SER A 15 17.95 8.06 -18.00
CA SER A 15 18.54 9.38 -17.87
C SER A 15 17.71 10.31 -18.76
N ARG A 16 16.86 11.13 -18.14
CA ARG A 16 16.38 12.33 -18.81
C ARG A 16 17.52 13.33 -18.71
N GLY A 17 18.17 13.55 -19.85
CA GLY A 17 19.02 14.72 -20.04
C GLY A 17 18.18 15.98 -19.89
N ASP A 18 18.83 16.99 -19.39
CA ASP A 18 18.48 18.40 -19.26
C ASP A 18 18.13 18.81 -17.82
N GLY A 19 18.98 19.67 -17.26
CA GLY A 19 19.01 20.25 -15.92
C GLY A 19 17.75 20.93 -15.38
N GLN A 20 16.58 20.32 -15.60
CA GLN A 20 15.35 20.73 -14.94
C GLN A 20 15.34 20.21 -13.50
N PRO A 21 14.99 21.05 -12.53
CA PRO A 21 14.87 20.62 -11.14
C PRO A 21 13.90 19.43 -11.08
N VAL A 22 14.36 18.31 -10.49
CA VAL A 22 13.50 17.16 -10.24
C VAL A 22 12.35 17.65 -9.36
N PRO A 23 11.08 17.49 -9.79
CA PRO A 23 9.95 17.95 -9.00
C PRO A 23 9.97 17.30 -7.63
N PRO A 24 9.56 18.01 -6.56
CA PRO A 24 9.55 17.46 -5.22
C PRO A 24 8.72 16.19 -5.19
N LYS A 25 9.29 15.11 -4.62
CA LYS A 25 8.58 13.85 -4.49
C LYS A 25 7.46 14.01 -3.47
N ARG A 26 6.25 13.67 -3.87
CA ARG A 26 5.04 13.70 -3.04
C ARG A 26 4.38 12.33 -3.09
N VAL A 27 4.29 11.68 -1.94
CA VAL A 27 3.73 10.32 -1.82
C VAL A 27 2.36 10.39 -1.15
N ALA A 28 1.33 9.88 -1.83
CA ALA A 28 0.04 9.63 -1.23
C ALA A 28 -0.02 8.15 -0.80
N LEU A 29 -0.03 7.90 0.52
CA LEU A 29 -0.12 6.57 1.11
C LEU A 29 -1.58 6.27 1.50
N PHE A 30 -2.11 5.12 1.07
CA PHE A 30 -3.48 4.68 1.35
C PHE A 30 -3.46 3.38 2.14
N MET A 31 -4.16 3.35 3.29
CA MET A 31 -4.26 2.15 4.09
C MET A 31 -5.51 2.11 4.97
N GLY A 32 -5.96 0.89 5.29
CA GLY A 32 -7.14 0.66 6.12
C GLY A 32 -6.94 0.97 7.60
N ALA A 33 -5.71 0.89 8.10
CA ALA A 33 -5.37 1.23 9.49
C ALA A 33 -3.97 1.83 9.55
N TYR A 34 -3.82 3.03 10.12
CA TYR A 34 -2.53 3.70 10.20
C TYR A 34 -2.07 3.94 11.64
N ASN A 35 -2.90 4.59 12.45
CA ASN A 35 -2.57 4.91 13.84
C ASN A 35 -3.62 4.40 14.84
N HIS A 36 -4.79 3.97 14.37
CA HIS A 36 -5.86 3.49 15.24
C HIS A 36 -5.77 1.99 15.58
N ILE A 37 -4.83 1.25 14.96
CA ILE A 37 -4.48 -0.12 15.30
C ILE A 37 -2.96 -0.20 15.46
N ALA A 38 -2.51 -0.62 16.65
CA ALA A 38 -1.09 -0.82 16.94
C ALA A 38 -0.63 -2.21 16.50
N ASP A 39 -0.43 -2.39 15.19
CA ASP A 39 0.06 -3.66 14.64
C ASP A 39 1.40 -3.48 13.89
N GLY A 40 1.99 -4.60 13.49
CA GLY A 40 3.28 -4.59 12.79
C GLY A 40 3.26 -3.89 11.43
N VAL A 41 2.11 -3.79 10.77
CA VAL A 41 1.96 -3.08 9.50
C VAL A 41 1.96 -1.58 9.74
N SER A 42 1.13 -1.12 10.67
CA SER A 42 1.04 0.30 11.07
C SER A 42 2.39 0.83 11.54
N LEU A 43 3.11 0.09 12.40
CA LEU A 43 4.45 0.46 12.86
C LEU A 43 5.46 0.54 11.70
N THR A 44 5.45 -0.44 10.80
CA THR A 44 6.37 -0.46 9.64
C THR A 44 6.12 0.72 8.71
N LEU A 45 4.86 1.03 8.41
CA LEU A 45 4.51 2.12 7.52
C LEU A 45 4.75 3.49 8.17
N ASN A 46 4.54 3.64 9.47
CA ASN A 46 4.93 4.85 10.20
C ASN A 46 6.44 5.10 10.12
N ARG A 47 7.27 4.07 10.30
CA ARG A 47 8.74 4.17 10.14
C ARG A 47 9.13 4.55 8.71
N LEU A 48 8.47 3.97 7.69
CA LEU A 48 8.68 4.34 6.29
C LEU A 48 8.36 5.81 6.05
N VAL A 49 7.20 6.28 6.51
CA VAL A 49 6.77 7.67 6.35
C VAL A 49 7.76 8.61 7.03
N ALA A 50 8.12 8.35 8.29
CA ALA A 50 9.12 9.15 9.00
C ALA A 50 10.48 9.17 8.29
N HIS A 51 10.88 8.05 7.68
CA HIS A 51 12.12 8.00 6.88
C HIS A 51 12.01 8.86 5.62
N LEU A 52 10.92 8.75 4.87
CA LEU A 52 10.69 9.52 3.64
C LEU A 52 10.68 11.04 3.93
N GLU A 53 10.02 11.47 5.01
CA GLU A 53 10.01 12.87 5.41
C GLU A 53 11.42 13.39 5.77
N ARG A 54 12.23 12.60 6.47
CA ARG A 54 13.65 12.94 6.72
C ARG A 54 14.46 13.06 5.44
N GLN A 55 14.06 12.39 4.35
CA GLN A 55 14.67 12.53 3.03
C GLN A 55 14.08 13.67 2.20
N GLY A 56 13.23 14.51 2.78
CA GLY A 56 12.61 15.66 2.10
C GLY A 56 11.44 15.27 1.17
N VAL A 57 10.90 14.06 1.30
CA VAL A 57 9.71 13.62 0.57
C VAL A 57 8.47 14.02 1.36
N ALA A 58 7.56 14.78 0.74
CA ALA A 58 6.27 15.09 1.37
C ALA A 58 5.37 13.83 1.34
N VAL A 59 4.79 13.46 2.49
CA VAL A 59 3.90 12.31 2.58
C VAL A 59 2.55 12.71 3.15
N ARG A 60 1.46 12.38 2.44
CA ARG A 60 0.10 12.41 2.98
C ARG A 60 -0.43 11.00 3.11
N VAL A 61 -0.94 10.68 4.29
CA VAL A 61 -1.51 9.36 4.61
C VAL A 61 -3.02 9.47 4.65
N PHE A 62 -3.70 8.73 3.80
CA PHE A 62 -5.15 8.65 3.71
C PHE A 62 -5.62 7.38 4.41
N ALA A 63 -6.21 7.53 5.58
CA ALA A 63 -6.65 6.41 6.41
C ALA A 63 -7.85 6.78 7.30
N PRO A 64 -8.65 5.80 7.75
CA PRO A 64 -9.57 5.98 8.86
C PRO A 64 -8.84 6.49 10.12
N THR A 65 -9.54 7.30 10.90
CA THR A 65 -9.01 7.86 12.16
C THR A 65 -9.96 7.60 13.32
N VAL A 66 -9.45 7.72 14.54
CA VAL A 66 -10.20 7.72 15.81
C VAL A 66 -9.76 8.93 16.63
N ASP A 67 -10.57 9.31 17.62
CA ASP A 67 -10.31 10.49 18.45
C ASP A 67 -9.09 10.29 19.36
N ASP A 68 -8.88 9.07 19.85
CA ASP A 68 -7.76 8.71 20.74
C ASP A 68 -6.99 7.51 20.12
N PRO A 69 -6.07 7.77 19.19
CA PRO A 69 -5.32 6.69 18.56
C PRO A 69 -4.20 6.17 19.47
N PRO A 70 -3.98 4.84 19.52
CA PRO A 70 -2.93 4.23 20.33
C PRO A 70 -1.50 4.49 19.84
N LEU A 71 -1.34 5.02 18.62
CA LEU A 71 -0.04 5.30 18.02
C LEU A 71 0.06 6.76 17.58
N ASP A 72 1.19 7.39 17.90
CA ASP A 72 1.62 8.59 17.20
C ASP A 72 1.88 8.25 15.73
N HIS A 73 1.74 9.24 14.85
CA HIS A 73 1.95 9.02 13.42
C HIS A 73 2.93 10.02 12.82
N ALA A 74 3.69 9.54 11.85
CA ALA A 74 4.47 10.35 10.94
C ALA A 74 3.61 10.76 9.73
N GLY A 75 4.02 11.81 9.03
CA GLY A 75 3.32 12.31 7.87
C GLY A 75 2.09 13.15 8.19
N THR A 76 1.53 13.76 7.16
CA THR A 76 0.25 14.48 7.27
C THR A 76 -0.90 13.49 7.10
N LEU A 77 -1.64 13.22 8.17
CA LEU A 77 -2.79 12.32 8.14
C LEU A 77 -4.03 13.04 7.61
N VAL A 78 -4.61 12.49 6.55
CA VAL A 78 -5.89 12.93 5.96
C VAL A 78 -6.98 11.94 6.38
N PRO A 79 -7.91 12.36 7.25
CA PRO A 79 -8.99 11.49 7.73
C PRO A 79 -9.89 11.02 6.58
N VAL A 80 -10.05 9.70 6.46
CA VAL A 80 -11.01 9.09 5.54
C VAL A 80 -12.25 8.67 6.31
N PRO A 81 -13.45 9.12 5.92
CA PRO A 81 -14.69 8.69 6.53
C PRO A 81 -14.81 7.16 6.54
N SER A 82 -15.24 6.61 7.68
CA SER A 82 -15.26 5.16 7.88
C SER A 82 -16.42 4.74 8.78
N VAL A 83 -16.79 3.48 8.70
CA VAL A 83 -17.75 2.84 9.60
C VAL A 83 -17.07 1.75 10.40
N THR A 84 -17.50 1.58 11.63
CA THR A 84 -17.00 0.50 12.51
C THR A 84 -17.57 -0.84 12.06
N LEU A 85 -16.75 -1.89 12.06
CA LEU A 85 -17.24 -3.24 11.76
C LEU A 85 -18.07 -3.79 12.93
N PRO A 86 -19.25 -4.34 12.68
CA PRO A 86 -20.04 -5.00 13.72
C PRO A 86 -19.23 -6.11 14.40
N GLY A 87 -19.17 -6.11 15.74
CA GLY A 87 -18.43 -7.09 16.53
C GLY A 87 -16.90 -6.89 16.58
N ARG A 88 -16.35 -5.90 15.89
CA ARG A 88 -14.93 -5.56 15.87
C ARG A 88 -14.76 -4.03 15.89
N SER A 89 -14.94 -3.42 17.05
CA SER A 89 -14.91 -1.95 17.22
C SER A 89 -13.56 -1.30 16.89
N ASP A 90 -12.49 -2.08 16.98
CA ASP A 90 -11.13 -1.71 16.62
C ASP A 90 -10.90 -1.60 15.11
N TYR A 91 -11.70 -2.30 14.30
CA TYR A 91 -11.59 -2.24 12.84
C TYR A 91 -12.60 -1.27 12.22
N ARG A 92 -12.10 -0.44 11.31
CA ARG A 92 -12.90 0.54 10.57
C ARG A 92 -12.82 0.27 9.08
N PHE A 93 -13.98 0.29 8.43
CA PHE A 93 -14.07 0.16 6.98
C PHE A 93 -14.13 1.55 6.35
N ALA A 94 -13.11 1.90 5.57
CA ALA A 94 -13.03 3.16 4.85
C ALA A 94 -14.13 3.27 3.79
N LEU A 95 -14.84 4.40 3.75
CA LEU A 95 -15.89 4.68 2.76
C LEU A 95 -15.32 5.16 1.41
N GLY A 96 -13.99 5.11 1.25
CA GLY A 96 -13.28 5.44 0.02
C GLY A 96 -13.02 6.94 -0.15
N LEU A 97 -12.71 7.33 -1.39
CA LEU A 97 -12.39 8.71 -1.77
C LEU A 97 -13.66 9.55 -1.88
N THR A 98 -14.17 10.01 -0.73
CA THR A 98 -15.29 10.98 -0.72
C THR A 98 -14.88 12.29 -1.40
N PRO A 99 -15.83 13.18 -1.78
CA PRO A 99 -15.50 14.44 -2.44
C PRO A 99 -14.50 15.32 -1.67
N SER A 100 -14.55 15.31 -0.32
CA SER A 100 -13.60 16.04 0.52
C SER A 100 -12.20 15.44 0.47
N VAL A 101 -12.07 14.11 0.60
CA VAL A 101 -10.81 13.38 0.53
C VAL A 101 -10.18 13.52 -0.87
N ARG A 102 -11.02 13.47 -1.92
CA ARG A 102 -10.56 13.65 -3.30
C ARG A 102 -9.98 15.04 -3.52
N ARG A 103 -10.62 16.10 -3.02
CA ARG A 103 -10.08 17.46 -3.10
C ARG A 103 -8.73 17.62 -2.39
N GLU A 104 -8.54 16.95 -1.24
CA GLU A 104 -7.24 16.95 -0.56
C GLU A 104 -6.16 16.20 -1.36
N LEU A 105 -6.53 15.10 -2.01
CA LEU A 105 -5.64 14.35 -2.89
C LEU A 105 -5.24 15.17 -4.12
N GLU A 106 -6.19 15.83 -4.78
CA GLU A 106 -5.98 16.70 -5.93
C GLU A 106 -5.09 17.90 -5.58
N ARG A 107 -5.32 18.57 -4.43
CA ARG A 107 -4.46 19.66 -3.96
C ARG A 107 -3.04 19.21 -3.63
N PHE A 108 -2.90 18.00 -3.16
CA PHE A 108 -1.57 17.46 -2.86
C PHE A 108 -0.80 17.14 -4.12
N ASP A 109 -1.48 16.78 -5.20
CA ASP A 109 -0.91 16.46 -6.50
C ASP A 109 0.26 15.46 -6.38
N PRO A 110 0.01 14.22 -5.94
CA PRO A 110 1.05 13.24 -5.65
C PRO A 110 1.81 12.83 -6.91
N THR A 111 3.10 12.61 -6.76
CA THR A 111 3.97 12.06 -7.81
C THR A 111 4.11 10.55 -7.72
N LEU A 112 3.58 9.94 -6.65
CA LEU A 112 3.56 8.50 -6.42
C LEU A 112 2.37 8.14 -5.51
N TYR A 113 1.66 7.09 -5.86
CA TYR A 113 0.68 6.45 -4.97
C TYR A 113 1.30 5.20 -4.34
N HIS A 114 1.18 5.07 -3.02
CA HIS A 114 1.53 3.85 -2.30
C HIS A 114 0.26 3.28 -1.67
N ILE A 115 -0.14 2.08 -2.08
CA ILE A 115 -1.35 1.43 -1.59
C ILE A 115 -0.98 0.23 -0.72
N ALA A 116 -1.25 0.33 0.58
CA ALA A 116 -0.91 -0.70 1.56
C ALA A 116 -2.04 -1.73 1.76
N THR A 117 -3.28 -1.38 1.40
CA THR A 117 -4.43 -2.31 1.48
C THR A 117 -5.25 -2.27 0.19
N PRO A 118 -5.54 -3.43 -0.42
CA PRO A 118 -6.38 -3.53 -1.62
C PRO A 118 -7.88 -3.55 -1.26
N ASP A 119 -8.30 -2.62 -0.40
CA ASP A 119 -9.70 -2.40 -0.01
C ASP A 119 -10.41 -1.41 -0.94
N LEU A 120 -11.61 -0.95 -0.58
CA LEU A 120 -12.36 0.04 -1.36
C LEU A 120 -11.57 1.34 -1.57
N LEU A 121 -10.90 1.83 -0.52
CA LEU A 121 -10.07 3.03 -0.58
C LEU A 121 -8.89 2.83 -1.52
N GLY A 122 -8.18 1.71 -1.37
CA GLY A 122 -7.04 1.35 -2.23
C GLY A 122 -7.44 1.16 -3.70
N GLN A 123 -8.60 0.54 -3.96
CA GLN A 123 -9.11 0.37 -5.33
C GLN A 123 -9.45 1.70 -6.00
N GLN A 124 -10.06 2.63 -5.26
CA GLN A 124 -10.37 3.95 -5.78
C GLN A 124 -9.11 4.80 -5.98
N ALA A 125 -8.12 4.67 -5.07
CA ALA A 125 -6.81 5.31 -5.22
C ALA A 125 -6.09 4.81 -6.49
N LEU A 126 -6.06 3.49 -6.73
CA LEU A 126 -5.50 2.89 -7.94
C LEU A 126 -6.18 3.42 -9.20
N SER A 127 -7.51 3.47 -9.21
CA SER A 127 -8.27 4.01 -10.35
C SER A 127 -7.95 5.49 -10.60
N THR A 128 -7.81 6.29 -9.54
CA THR A 128 -7.46 7.71 -9.65
C THR A 128 -6.05 7.89 -10.17
N ALA A 129 -5.07 7.17 -9.64
CA ALA A 129 -3.69 7.23 -10.09
C ALA A 129 -3.56 6.91 -11.59
N ARG A 130 -4.29 5.90 -12.06
CA ARG A 130 -4.33 5.54 -13.49
C ARG A 130 -4.95 6.61 -14.37
N SER A 131 -5.98 7.30 -13.89
CA SER A 131 -6.60 8.40 -14.65
C SER A 131 -5.70 9.62 -14.81
N THR A 132 -4.69 9.75 -13.96
CA THR A 132 -3.69 10.84 -13.97
C THR A 132 -2.30 10.38 -14.45
N ASP A 133 -2.17 9.13 -14.92
CA ASP A 133 -0.90 8.50 -15.32
C ASP A 133 0.19 8.61 -14.23
N THR A 134 -0.22 8.56 -12.96
CA THR A 134 0.67 8.65 -11.82
C THR A 134 1.10 7.23 -11.40
N PRO A 135 2.40 6.98 -11.19
CA PRO A 135 2.89 5.66 -10.82
C PRO A 135 2.31 5.17 -9.49
N VAL A 136 2.08 3.85 -9.41
CA VAL A 136 1.54 3.18 -8.24
C VAL A 136 2.48 2.10 -7.76
N VAL A 137 2.80 2.11 -6.47
CA VAL A 137 3.42 0.98 -5.78
C VAL A 137 2.44 0.44 -4.73
N ALA A 138 2.53 -0.84 -4.46
CA ALA A 138 1.70 -1.48 -3.44
C ALA A 138 2.54 -2.25 -2.43
N SER A 139 1.99 -2.49 -1.25
CA SER A 139 2.55 -3.39 -0.25
C SER A 139 1.60 -4.56 -0.01
N TYR A 140 2.17 -5.76 0.06
CA TYR A 140 1.44 -6.97 0.44
C TYR A 140 1.89 -7.41 1.83
N HIS A 141 1.21 -6.95 2.86
CA HIS A 141 1.58 -7.23 4.26
C HIS A 141 0.74 -8.33 4.90
N THR A 142 -0.43 -8.65 4.32
CA THR A 142 -1.43 -9.52 4.92
C THR A 142 -1.77 -10.67 3.99
N HIS A 143 -1.67 -11.88 4.50
CA HIS A 143 -2.08 -13.09 3.77
C HIS A 143 -3.61 -13.23 3.79
N PHE A 144 -4.30 -12.49 2.92
CA PHE A 144 -5.76 -12.40 2.90
C PHE A 144 -6.47 -13.76 2.76
N SER A 145 -5.91 -14.70 1.99
CA SER A 145 -6.51 -16.03 1.83
C SER A 145 -6.54 -16.84 3.13
N SER A 146 -5.63 -16.62 4.07
CA SER A 146 -5.67 -17.25 5.38
C SER A 146 -6.91 -16.84 6.18
N TYR A 147 -7.33 -15.58 6.05
CA TYR A 147 -8.56 -15.10 6.70
C TYR A 147 -9.81 -15.78 6.14
N LEU A 148 -9.89 -15.95 4.80
CA LEU A 148 -11.03 -16.66 4.20
C LEU A 148 -11.13 -18.12 4.67
N LYS A 149 -9.99 -18.81 4.79
CA LYS A 149 -9.96 -20.19 5.32
C LYS A 149 -10.41 -20.22 6.78
N TYR A 150 -9.95 -19.27 7.59
CA TYR A 150 -10.33 -19.16 9.00
C TYR A 150 -11.85 -18.93 9.19
N TYR A 151 -12.47 -18.15 8.31
CA TYR A 151 -13.91 -17.87 8.35
C TYR A 151 -14.76 -18.83 7.52
N HIS A 152 -14.20 -19.99 7.08
CA HIS A 152 -14.89 -20.99 6.24
C HIS A 152 -15.46 -20.43 4.91
N LEU A 153 -14.88 -19.35 4.40
CA LEU A 153 -15.27 -18.69 3.15
C LEU A 153 -14.43 -19.16 1.94
N GLY A 154 -13.92 -20.39 1.96
CA GLY A 154 -13.06 -20.95 0.92
C GLY A 154 -13.65 -20.91 -0.50
N LEU A 155 -14.98 -20.92 -0.64
CA LEU A 155 -15.66 -20.77 -1.93
C LEU A 155 -15.36 -19.43 -2.63
N PHE A 156 -14.98 -18.40 -1.87
CA PHE A 156 -14.62 -17.08 -2.40
C PHE A 156 -13.12 -16.92 -2.64
N GLU A 157 -12.31 -17.93 -2.35
CA GLU A 157 -10.85 -17.84 -2.47
C GLU A 157 -10.40 -17.54 -3.91
N SER A 158 -10.99 -18.21 -4.89
CA SER A 158 -10.67 -17.99 -6.31
C SER A 158 -11.06 -16.58 -6.78
N ALA A 159 -12.20 -16.07 -6.32
CA ALA A 159 -12.64 -14.71 -6.64
C ALA A 159 -11.73 -13.66 -5.99
N LEU A 160 -11.32 -13.88 -4.73
CA LEU A 160 -10.37 -13.02 -4.05
C LEU A 160 -9.02 -12.99 -4.78
N TRP A 161 -8.47 -14.15 -5.15
CA TRP A 161 -7.20 -14.21 -5.89
C TRP A 161 -7.31 -13.58 -7.27
N SER A 162 -8.45 -13.71 -7.95
CA SER A 162 -8.71 -13.03 -9.22
C SER A 162 -8.74 -11.51 -9.06
N TYR A 163 -9.35 -11.01 -7.98
CA TYR A 163 -9.35 -9.59 -7.61
C TYR A 163 -7.93 -9.10 -7.29
N LEU A 164 -7.19 -9.79 -6.39
CA LEU A 164 -5.84 -9.41 -5.97
C LEU A 164 -4.88 -9.39 -7.15
N ARG A 165 -4.94 -10.41 -8.03
CA ARG A 165 -4.14 -10.44 -9.25
C ARG A 165 -4.43 -9.23 -10.13
N ARG A 166 -5.71 -8.93 -10.42
CA ARG A 166 -6.08 -7.78 -11.21
C ARG A 166 -5.64 -6.45 -10.58
N PHE A 167 -5.67 -6.37 -9.25
CA PHE A 167 -5.23 -5.19 -8.50
C PHE A 167 -3.71 -5.00 -8.62
N TYR A 168 -2.93 -6.01 -8.22
CA TYR A 168 -1.47 -5.89 -8.14
C TYR A 168 -0.78 -5.84 -9.50
N GLN A 169 -1.34 -6.43 -10.54
CA GLN A 169 -0.84 -6.32 -11.92
C GLN A 169 -0.91 -4.89 -12.48
N GLN A 170 -1.63 -3.99 -11.84
CA GLN A 170 -1.72 -2.59 -12.23
C GLN A 170 -0.72 -1.70 -11.48
N CYS A 171 0.03 -2.26 -10.54
CA CYS A 171 1.06 -1.57 -9.79
C CYS A 171 2.43 -1.80 -10.44
N GLU A 172 3.27 -0.77 -10.47
CA GLU A 172 4.64 -0.90 -11.00
C GLU A 172 5.51 -1.79 -10.12
N GLN A 173 5.29 -1.73 -8.81
CA GLN A 173 5.98 -2.58 -7.84
C GLN A 173 5.04 -3.02 -6.72
N VAL A 174 5.25 -4.25 -6.26
CA VAL A 174 4.57 -4.82 -5.10
C VAL A 174 5.60 -5.26 -4.07
N TYR A 175 5.63 -4.60 -2.95
CA TYR A 175 6.55 -4.90 -1.86
C TYR A 175 6.02 -6.05 -1.02
N VAL A 176 6.86 -7.06 -0.80
CA VAL A 176 6.54 -8.26 -0.01
C VAL A 176 7.55 -8.46 1.11
N PRO A 177 7.12 -8.91 2.30
CA PRO A 177 7.99 -8.98 3.48
C PRO A 177 8.97 -10.16 3.46
N SER A 178 8.78 -11.16 2.60
CA SER A 178 9.62 -12.36 2.53
C SER A 178 9.54 -13.04 1.17
N THR A 179 10.52 -13.89 0.87
CA THR A 179 10.54 -14.76 -0.32
C THR A 179 9.36 -15.72 -0.34
N ALA A 180 9.02 -16.32 0.80
CA ALA A 180 7.86 -17.20 0.92
C ALA A 180 6.56 -16.50 0.53
N MET A 181 6.38 -15.22 0.91
CA MET A 181 5.21 -14.45 0.51
C MET A 181 5.25 -14.11 -0.99
N ALA A 182 6.42 -13.84 -1.54
CA ALA A 182 6.59 -13.65 -2.99
C ALA A 182 6.21 -14.90 -3.78
N ASP A 183 6.59 -16.09 -3.29
CA ASP A 183 6.27 -17.36 -3.93
C ASP A 183 4.76 -17.63 -3.92
N ILE A 184 4.08 -17.37 -2.81
CA ILE A 184 2.61 -17.44 -2.74
C ILE A 184 1.95 -16.53 -3.80
N LEU A 185 2.44 -15.31 -3.97
CA LEU A 185 1.88 -14.41 -4.99
C LEU A 185 2.14 -14.94 -6.41
N ARG A 186 3.32 -15.50 -6.69
CA ARG A 186 3.66 -16.11 -7.99
C ARG A 186 2.77 -17.29 -8.31
N ASP A 187 2.52 -18.17 -7.34
CA ASP A 187 1.65 -19.33 -7.49
C ASP A 187 0.21 -18.93 -7.85
N HIS A 188 -0.20 -17.72 -7.48
CA HIS A 188 -1.50 -17.15 -7.81
C HIS A 188 -1.46 -16.19 -9.02
N GLY A 189 -0.37 -16.21 -9.81
CA GLY A 189 -0.24 -15.45 -11.07
C GLY A 189 0.10 -13.96 -10.90
N ILE A 190 0.64 -13.56 -9.75
CA ILE A 190 1.20 -12.22 -9.54
C ILE A 190 2.73 -12.37 -9.60
N THR A 191 3.29 -12.21 -10.79
CA THR A 191 4.69 -12.56 -11.07
C THR A 191 5.59 -11.37 -11.31
N GLU A 192 5.02 -10.23 -11.76
CA GLU A 192 5.78 -9.06 -12.13
C GLU A 192 5.81 -8.02 -11.00
N GLY A 193 6.84 -7.18 -11.01
CA GLY A 193 6.96 -6.05 -10.08
C GLY A 193 7.22 -6.42 -8.62
N LEU A 194 7.34 -7.70 -8.25
CA LEU A 194 7.58 -8.12 -6.87
C LEU A 194 8.96 -7.66 -6.40
N ARG A 195 9.00 -7.03 -5.22
CA ARG A 195 10.21 -6.57 -4.54
C ARG A 195 10.19 -7.01 -3.08
N LEU A 196 11.29 -7.54 -2.61
CA LEU A 196 11.45 -7.83 -1.18
C LEU A 196 11.62 -6.51 -0.42
N TRP A 197 10.84 -6.37 0.63
CA TRP A 197 10.95 -5.31 1.61
C TRP A 197 10.92 -5.94 2.99
N GLU A 198 12.10 -6.39 3.42
CA GLU A 198 12.29 -6.98 4.74
C GLU A 198 12.10 -5.89 5.80
N ARG A 199 11.31 -6.22 6.82
CA ARG A 199 11.10 -5.31 7.95
C ARG A 199 12.39 -5.30 8.77
N GLY A 200 13.04 -4.15 8.85
CA GLY A 200 14.14 -3.95 9.78
C GLY A 200 13.65 -4.14 11.22
N VAL A 201 14.44 -4.80 12.04
CA VAL A 201 14.29 -4.81 13.50
C VAL A 201 15.24 -3.79 14.08
N GLU A 202 14.79 -3.03 15.09
CA GLU A 202 15.71 -2.21 15.88
C GLU A 202 16.56 -3.16 16.73
N THR A 203 17.88 -3.08 16.54
CA THR A 203 18.86 -3.77 17.37
C THR A 203 19.40 -2.82 18.42
#